data_dd7a5133a03a9fe33eed95e1e3cbe4e7
#
_entry.id   dd7a5133a03a9fe33eed95e1e3cbe4e7
#
_cell.length_a   1.000
_cell.length_b   1.000
_cell.length_c   1.000
_cell.angle_alpha   90.00
_cell.angle_beta   90.00
_cell.angle_gamma   90.00
#
_symmetry.space_group_name_H-M   'P 1'
#
loop_
_entity.id
_entity.type
_entity.pdbx_description
1 polymer ?
#
loop_
_entity_poly.entity_id
_entity_poly.type
_entity_poly.pdbx_seq_one_letter_code
_entity_poly.pdbx_strand_id
1 'polypeptide(L)'
;MSEFEAFWNYPLFRLSSGIQLTVSQIVLTLLVVILGLVLSWYLKRLLGRQLQKSNVDPNAALVIQRIFFYSVLILLFITALGMLRIPVTALAFISGAVAIGVGFGAQAVINNLISGWILMSERPVRIGDFVELDDNRGVVESIGNRSTRIRRVDGVHLLVPNSQMLERTV
;
A
#
# COMPACT_ATOMS: atom_id res chain seq x y z
N MET A 1 41.08 -27.41 1.61
CA MET A 1 39.85 -26.74 2.08
C MET A 1 40.03 -26.46 3.55
N SER A 2 39.92 -25.21 3.99
CA SER A 2 40.08 -24.88 5.40
C SER A 2 38.92 -25.52 6.21
N GLU A 3 39.16 -25.91 7.47
CA GLU A 3 38.11 -26.44 8.36
C GLU A 3 36.90 -25.49 8.42
N PHE A 4 37.14 -24.18 8.22
CA PHE A 4 36.10 -23.15 8.14
C PHE A 4 35.19 -23.35 6.92
N GLU A 5 35.71 -23.67 5.73
CA GLU A 5 34.88 -23.91 4.53
C GLU A 5 34.02 -25.16 4.67
N ALA A 6 34.54 -26.18 5.34
CA ALA A 6 33.79 -27.40 5.63
C ALA A 6 32.63 -27.14 6.60
N PHE A 7 32.88 -26.36 7.66
CA PHE A 7 31.83 -25.95 8.61
C PHE A 7 30.81 -25.01 7.97
N TRP A 8 31.26 -24.05 7.16
CA TRP A 8 30.41 -23.06 6.54
C TRP A 8 29.43 -23.66 5.54
N ASN A 9 29.82 -24.72 4.86
CA ASN A 9 28.99 -25.44 3.89
C ASN A 9 28.36 -26.71 4.47
N TYR A 10 28.43 -26.92 5.79
CA TYR A 10 27.87 -28.09 6.42
C TYR A 10 26.35 -28.12 6.29
N PRO A 11 25.73 -29.17 5.72
CA PRO A 11 24.29 -29.31 5.58
C PRO A 11 23.67 -29.67 6.94
N LEU A 12 22.87 -28.74 7.51
CA LEU A 12 22.19 -28.96 8.78
C LEU A 12 20.91 -29.79 8.61
N PHE A 13 20.16 -29.53 7.56
CA PHE A 13 18.92 -30.22 7.30
C PHE A 13 18.78 -30.54 5.81
N ARG A 14 18.28 -31.76 5.52
CA ARG A 14 17.82 -32.17 4.20
C ARG A 14 16.30 -32.23 4.24
N LEU A 15 15.63 -31.31 3.52
CA LEU A 15 14.20 -31.42 3.32
C LEU A 15 13.89 -32.54 2.32
N SER A 16 12.71 -33.15 2.46
CA SER A 16 12.19 -34.22 1.59
C SER A 16 12.22 -33.87 0.09
N SER A 17 12.27 -32.58 -0.25
CA SER A 17 12.36 -32.02 -1.62
C SER A 17 13.79 -31.94 -2.18
N GLY A 18 14.80 -32.52 -1.52
CA GLY A 18 16.20 -32.46 -1.94
C GLY A 18 16.92 -31.14 -1.63
N ILE A 19 16.26 -30.20 -0.98
CA ILE A 19 16.85 -28.91 -0.57
C ILE A 19 17.75 -29.17 0.65
N GLN A 20 19.02 -28.77 0.53
CA GLN A 20 19.99 -28.82 1.63
C GLN A 20 20.15 -27.41 2.18
N LEU A 21 19.83 -27.24 3.45
CA LEU A 21 20.07 -25.99 4.18
C LEU A 21 21.47 -26.03 4.79
N THR A 22 22.32 -25.12 4.34
CA THR A 22 23.69 -24.97 4.86
C THR A 22 23.73 -23.94 5.99
N VAL A 23 24.73 -24.04 6.86
CA VAL A 23 25.00 -23.09 7.95
C VAL A 23 25.09 -21.66 7.37
N SER A 24 25.80 -21.50 6.25
CA SER A 24 25.97 -20.22 5.57
C SER A 24 24.63 -19.58 5.17
N GLN A 25 23.71 -20.35 4.63
CA GLN A 25 22.39 -19.84 4.21
C GLN A 25 21.57 -19.34 5.39
N ILE A 26 21.57 -20.09 6.50
CA ILE A 26 20.84 -19.70 7.71
C ILE A 26 21.44 -18.43 8.30
N VAL A 27 22.76 -18.37 8.46
CA VAL A 27 23.46 -17.21 9.02
C VAL A 27 23.25 -15.97 8.15
N LEU A 28 23.41 -16.09 6.83
CA LEU A 28 23.19 -14.97 5.90
C LEU A 28 21.73 -14.52 5.90
N THR A 29 20.77 -15.45 5.94
CA THR A 29 19.34 -15.10 6.02
C THR A 29 19.03 -14.35 7.30
N LEU A 30 19.51 -14.83 8.44
CA LEU A 30 19.33 -14.14 9.73
C LEU A 30 19.95 -12.74 9.71
N LEU A 31 21.16 -12.62 9.15
CA LEU A 31 21.84 -11.33 9.03
C LEU A 31 21.03 -10.36 8.16
N VAL A 32 20.54 -10.78 6.99
CA VAL A 32 19.71 -9.97 6.11
C VAL A 32 18.40 -9.56 6.78
N VAL A 33 17.75 -10.47 7.49
CA VAL A 33 16.50 -10.18 8.22
C VAL A 33 16.77 -9.17 9.34
N ILE A 34 17.81 -9.38 10.16
CA ILE A 34 18.15 -8.45 11.25
C ILE A 34 18.48 -7.06 10.69
N LEU A 35 19.35 -6.98 9.69
CA LEU A 35 19.71 -5.71 9.05
C LEU A 35 18.48 -5.04 8.42
N GLY A 36 17.62 -5.81 7.77
CA GLY A 36 16.38 -5.32 7.18
C GLY A 36 15.41 -4.77 8.22
N LEU A 37 15.26 -5.44 9.37
CA LEU A 37 14.42 -4.95 10.47
C LEU A 37 14.99 -3.68 11.10
N VAL A 38 16.30 -3.61 11.31
CA VAL A 38 16.97 -2.41 11.83
C VAL A 38 16.79 -1.24 10.86
N LEU A 39 17.02 -1.48 9.56
CA LEU A 39 16.82 -0.48 8.51
C LEU A 39 15.36 -0.03 8.43
N SER A 40 14.41 -0.97 8.49
CA SER A 40 12.97 -0.68 8.50
C SER A 40 12.58 0.21 9.68
N TRP A 41 13.10 -0.10 10.89
CA TRP A 41 12.86 0.72 12.07
C TRP A 41 13.43 2.14 11.91
N TYR A 42 14.63 2.26 11.36
CA TYR A 42 15.26 3.56 11.09
C TYR A 42 14.47 4.36 10.05
N LEU A 43 14.10 3.75 8.93
CA LEU A 43 13.30 4.38 7.87
C LEU A 43 11.91 4.79 8.37
N LYS A 44 11.24 3.94 9.16
CA LYS A 44 9.96 4.28 9.80
C LYS A 44 10.10 5.53 10.68
N ARG A 45 11.20 5.65 11.43
CA ARG A 45 11.46 6.82 12.27
C ARG A 45 11.71 8.09 11.44
N LEU A 46 12.46 7.98 10.34
CA LEU A 46 12.68 9.08 9.40
C LEU A 46 11.37 9.53 8.75
N LEU A 47 10.59 8.56 8.25
CA LEU A 47 9.29 8.81 7.64
C LEU A 47 8.35 9.52 8.62
N GLY A 48 8.31 9.07 9.87
CA GLY A 48 7.52 9.72 10.91
C GLY A 48 7.92 11.18 11.15
N ARG A 49 9.23 11.47 11.18
CA ARG A 49 9.72 12.85 11.33
C ARG A 49 9.36 13.74 10.14
N GLN A 50 9.43 13.19 8.91
CA GLN A 50 9.05 13.96 7.72
C GLN A 50 7.55 14.23 7.66
N LEU A 51 6.72 13.23 7.98
CA LEU A 51 5.26 13.38 7.99
C LEU A 51 4.81 14.43 9.04
N GLN A 52 5.46 14.46 10.21
CA GLN A 52 5.18 15.47 11.23
C GLN A 52 5.54 16.90 10.77
N LYS A 53 6.59 17.06 9.95
CA LYS A 53 6.97 18.37 9.38
C LYS A 53 6.04 18.84 8.26
N SER A 54 5.34 17.91 7.60
CA SER A 54 4.49 18.19 6.44
C SER A 54 3.03 18.51 6.78
N ASN A 55 2.70 18.83 8.03
CA ASN A 55 1.32 19.10 8.49
C ASN A 55 0.31 17.97 8.14
N VAL A 56 0.78 16.75 8.01
CA VAL A 56 -0.08 15.58 7.79
C VAL A 56 -0.79 15.25 9.10
N ASP A 57 -2.08 14.92 9.01
CA ASP A 57 -2.88 14.47 10.16
C ASP A 57 -2.15 13.34 10.90
N PRO A 58 -2.03 13.41 12.24
CA PRO A 58 -1.32 12.40 13.04
C PRO A 58 -1.83 10.98 12.84
N ASN A 59 -3.15 10.80 12.64
CA ASN A 59 -3.72 9.49 12.38
C ASN A 59 -3.33 8.96 11.00
N ALA A 60 -3.33 9.81 9.97
CA ALA A 60 -2.86 9.46 8.64
C ALA A 60 -1.37 9.09 8.66
N ALA A 61 -0.55 9.85 9.38
CA ALA A 61 0.88 9.56 9.54
C ALA A 61 1.13 8.18 10.19
N LEU A 62 0.36 7.82 11.21
CA LEU A 62 0.43 6.50 11.85
C LEU A 62 0.04 5.38 10.90
N VAL A 63 -1.02 5.55 10.10
CA VAL A 63 -1.46 4.56 9.12
C VAL A 63 -0.38 4.35 8.05
N ILE A 64 0.18 5.42 7.50
CA ILE A 64 1.26 5.35 6.50
C ILE A 64 2.47 4.60 7.06
N GLN A 65 2.89 4.91 8.29
CA GLN A 65 4.02 4.23 8.94
C GLN A 65 3.75 2.73 9.17
N ARG A 66 2.50 2.35 9.51
CA ARG A 66 2.12 0.94 9.68
C ARG A 66 2.15 0.22 8.35
N ILE A 67 1.52 0.78 7.32
CA ILE A 67 1.52 0.19 5.97
C ILE A 67 2.96 -0.01 5.49
N PHE A 68 3.81 1.02 5.59
CA PHE A 68 5.22 0.93 5.24
C PHE A 68 5.93 -0.22 5.98
N PHE A 69 5.78 -0.28 7.31
CA PHE A 69 6.42 -1.30 8.12
C PHE A 69 5.98 -2.72 7.74
N TYR A 70 4.66 -2.95 7.57
CA TYR A 70 4.15 -4.27 7.17
C TYR A 70 4.56 -4.64 5.75
N SER A 71 4.63 -3.70 4.82
CA SER A 71 5.14 -3.94 3.46
C SER A 71 6.59 -4.40 3.47
N VAL A 72 7.45 -3.74 4.26
CA VAL A 72 8.85 -4.16 4.42
C VAL A 72 8.95 -5.52 5.09
N LEU A 73 8.12 -5.79 6.11
CA LEU A 73 8.10 -7.10 6.78
C LEU A 73 7.75 -8.24 5.82
N ILE A 74 6.73 -8.04 4.97
CA ILE A 74 6.34 -9.02 3.95
C ILE A 74 7.49 -9.24 2.95
N LEU A 75 8.14 -8.16 2.50
CA LEU A 75 9.26 -8.23 1.57
C LEU A 75 10.44 -9.01 2.18
N LEU A 76 10.79 -8.73 3.43
CA LEU A 76 11.83 -9.44 4.16
C LEU A 76 11.49 -10.93 4.34
N PHE A 77 10.23 -11.24 4.63
CA PHE A 77 9.76 -12.62 4.75
C PHE A 77 9.92 -13.39 3.43
N ILE A 78 9.48 -12.81 2.30
CA ILE A 78 9.63 -13.42 0.98
C ILE A 78 11.11 -13.60 0.63
N THR A 79 11.94 -12.59 0.92
CA THR A 79 13.39 -12.65 0.68
C THR A 79 14.04 -13.75 1.52
N ALA A 80 13.67 -13.89 2.78
CA ALA A 80 14.17 -14.94 3.67
C ALA A 80 13.82 -16.34 3.14
N LEU A 81 12.56 -16.54 2.69
CA LEU A 81 12.14 -17.81 2.08
C LEU A 81 12.96 -18.12 0.81
N GLY A 82 13.19 -17.12 -0.04
CA GLY A 82 14.02 -17.28 -1.24
C GLY A 82 15.45 -17.65 -0.93
N MET A 83 16.08 -17.01 0.08
CA MET A 83 17.43 -17.33 0.54
C MET A 83 17.54 -18.75 1.11
N LEU A 84 16.51 -19.24 1.77
CA LEU A 84 16.40 -20.60 2.28
C LEU A 84 16.02 -21.61 1.20
N ARG A 85 15.91 -21.18 -0.07
CA ARG A 85 15.49 -22.01 -1.22
C ARG A 85 14.13 -22.70 -1.02
N ILE A 86 13.28 -22.16 -0.15
CA ILE A 86 11.93 -22.65 0.03
C ILE A 86 11.10 -22.27 -1.19
N PRO A 87 10.41 -23.21 -1.86
CA PRO A 87 9.64 -22.90 -3.04
C PRO A 87 8.49 -21.97 -2.68
N VAL A 88 8.55 -20.74 -3.19
CA VAL A 88 7.52 -19.70 -2.96
C VAL A 88 6.30 -19.84 -3.88
N THR A 89 6.25 -20.88 -4.70
CA THR A 89 5.15 -21.12 -5.65
C THR A 89 3.79 -21.21 -4.96
N ALA A 90 3.70 -21.90 -3.81
CA ALA A 90 2.48 -21.96 -3.02
C ALA A 90 2.05 -20.57 -2.50
N LEU A 91 3.03 -19.75 -2.10
CA LEU A 91 2.80 -18.38 -1.67
C LEU A 91 2.32 -17.48 -2.83
N ALA A 92 2.76 -17.74 -4.06
CA ALA A 92 2.31 -17.01 -5.23
C ALA A 92 0.79 -17.14 -5.44
N PHE A 93 0.23 -18.34 -5.27
CA PHE A 93 -1.22 -18.55 -5.35
C PHE A 93 -1.98 -17.80 -4.26
N ILE A 94 -1.51 -17.91 -3.00
CA ILE A 94 -2.13 -17.20 -1.86
C ILE A 94 -2.01 -15.69 -2.06
N SER A 95 -0.84 -15.21 -2.47
CA SER A 95 -0.61 -13.78 -2.74
C SER A 95 -1.49 -13.26 -3.87
N GLY A 96 -1.70 -14.06 -4.92
CA GLY A 96 -2.61 -13.73 -6.01
C GLY A 96 -4.06 -13.59 -5.52
N ALA A 97 -4.54 -14.54 -4.73
CA ALA A 97 -5.89 -14.47 -4.14
C ALA A 97 -6.05 -13.26 -3.21
N VAL A 98 -5.06 -12.98 -2.36
CA VAL A 98 -5.04 -11.81 -1.49
C VAL A 98 -4.99 -10.52 -2.30
N ALA A 99 -4.17 -10.44 -3.35
CA ALA A 99 -4.07 -9.27 -4.21
C ALA A 99 -5.41 -8.96 -4.92
N ILE A 100 -6.10 -9.99 -5.39
CA ILE A 100 -7.45 -9.86 -5.98
C ILE A 100 -8.43 -9.33 -4.93
N GLY A 101 -8.46 -9.92 -3.73
CA GLY A 101 -9.34 -9.48 -2.65
C GLY A 101 -9.09 -8.03 -2.22
N VAL A 102 -7.82 -7.63 -2.08
CA VAL A 102 -7.41 -6.25 -1.78
C VAL A 102 -7.78 -5.31 -2.95
N GLY A 103 -7.61 -5.77 -4.20
CA GLY A 103 -7.98 -5.00 -5.39
C GLY A 103 -9.48 -4.69 -5.41
N PHE A 104 -10.34 -5.67 -5.20
CA PHE A 104 -11.79 -5.46 -5.08
C PHE A 104 -12.15 -4.57 -3.88
N GLY A 105 -11.50 -4.77 -2.73
CA GLY A 105 -11.71 -3.92 -1.56
C GLY A 105 -11.30 -2.46 -1.76
N ALA A 106 -10.27 -2.20 -2.57
CA ALA A 106 -9.77 -0.86 -2.87
C ALA A 106 -10.43 -0.22 -4.11
N GLN A 107 -11.21 -0.96 -4.89
CA GLN A 107 -11.77 -0.53 -6.18
C GLN A 107 -12.50 0.81 -6.10
N ALA A 108 -13.39 0.97 -5.12
CA ALA A 108 -14.15 2.21 -4.96
C ALA A 108 -13.24 3.42 -4.65
N VAL A 109 -12.19 3.23 -3.86
CA VAL A 109 -11.23 4.29 -3.53
C VAL A 109 -10.45 4.69 -4.77
N ILE A 110 -9.93 3.72 -5.52
CA ILE A 110 -9.15 3.94 -6.75
C ILE A 110 -10.02 4.64 -7.81
N ASN A 111 -11.27 4.18 -8.00
CA ASN A 111 -12.19 4.80 -8.96
C ASN A 111 -12.43 6.27 -8.62
N ASN A 112 -12.68 6.59 -7.36
CA ASN A 112 -12.87 7.98 -6.93
C ASN A 112 -11.61 8.85 -7.09
N LEU A 113 -10.42 8.30 -6.88
CA LEU A 113 -9.16 9.02 -7.09
C LEU A 113 -8.94 9.32 -8.58
N ILE A 114 -9.13 8.34 -9.46
CA ILE A 114 -9.01 8.51 -10.92
C ILE A 114 -10.03 9.53 -11.40
N SER A 115 -11.29 9.40 -10.97
CA SER A 115 -12.35 10.35 -11.30
C SER A 115 -12.03 11.77 -10.83
N GLY A 116 -11.43 11.92 -9.65
CA GLY A 116 -10.97 13.22 -9.16
C GLY A 116 -9.90 13.84 -10.05
N TRP A 117 -8.95 13.06 -10.54
CA TRP A 117 -7.91 13.54 -11.48
C TRP A 117 -8.52 13.96 -12.82
N ILE A 118 -9.49 13.21 -13.35
CA ILE A 118 -10.22 13.56 -14.58
C ILE A 118 -10.98 14.88 -14.38
N LEU A 119 -11.77 15.00 -13.30
CA LEU A 119 -12.50 16.24 -13.00
C LEU A 119 -11.59 17.46 -12.89
N MET A 120 -10.41 17.32 -12.29
CA MET A 120 -9.44 18.41 -12.15
C MET A 120 -8.72 18.74 -13.45
N SER A 121 -8.46 17.74 -14.32
CA SER A 121 -7.71 17.92 -15.57
C SER A 121 -8.61 18.38 -16.73
N GLU A 122 -9.72 17.68 -16.95
CA GLU A 122 -10.64 17.96 -18.07
C GLU A 122 -11.67 19.06 -17.73
N ARG A 123 -11.95 19.22 -16.43
CA ARG A 123 -12.87 20.25 -15.91
C ARG A 123 -14.25 20.22 -16.54
N PRO A 124 -14.91 19.05 -16.67
CA PRO A 124 -16.28 18.99 -17.15
C PRO A 124 -17.24 19.72 -16.22
N VAL A 125 -16.89 19.79 -14.92
CA VAL A 125 -17.56 20.58 -13.88
C VAL A 125 -16.51 21.43 -13.19
N ARG A 126 -16.82 22.71 -12.94
CA ARG A 126 -15.90 23.68 -12.34
C ARG A 126 -16.39 24.14 -10.97
N ILE A 127 -15.46 24.61 -10.17
CA ILE A 127 -15.80 25.27 -8.90
C ILE A 127 -16.60 26.53 -9.22
N GLY A 128 -17.76 26.69 -8.57
CA GLY A 128 -18.71 27.76 -8.82
C GLY A 128 -19.86 27.37 -9.72
N ASP A 129 -19.78 26.26 -10.45
CA ASP A 129 -20.90 25.80 -11.30
C ASP A 129 -22.07 25.35 -10.42
N PHE A 130 -23.28 25.69 -10.90
CA PHE A 130 -24.52 25.19 -10.36
C PHE A 130 -24.81 23.84 -11.01
N VAL A 131 -24.89 22.80 -10.20
CA VAL A 131 -25.06 21.40 -10.65
C VAL A 131 -26.31 20.79 -10.06
N GLU A 132 -26.94 19.92 -10.83
CA GLU A 132 -28.00 19.03 -10.38
C GLU A 132 -27.56 17.59 -10.56
N LEU A 133 -27.57 16.84 -9.46
CA LEU A 133 -27.21 15.43 -9.42
C LEU A 133 -28.33 14.68 -8.69
N ASP A 134 -29.06 13.84 -9.41
CA ASP A 134 -30.29 13.23 -8.92
C ASP A 134 -31.25 14.32 -8.37
N ASP A 135 -31.70 14.21 -7.13
CA ASP A 135 -32.59 15.20 -6.47
C ASP A 135 -31.83 16.34 -5.74
N ASN A 136 -30.50 16.39 -5.88
CA ASN A 136 -29.68 17.37 -5.17
C ASN A 136 -29.21 18.47 -6.12
N ARG A 137 -29.53 19.72 -5.77
CA ARG A 137 -29.10 20.90 -6.50
C ARG A 137 -28.24 21.80 -5.64
N GLY A 138 -27.17 22.30 -6.21
CA GLY A 138 -26.26 23.16 -5.46
C GLY A 138 -25.09 23.68 -6.28
N VAL A 139 -24.24 24.45 -5.63
CA VAL A 139 -23.03 25.04 -6.22
C VAL A 139 -21.82 24.22 -5.78
N VAL A 140 -20.94 23.89 -6.73
CA VAL A 140 -19.67 23.21 -6.48
C VAL A 140 -18.73 24.14 -5.71
N GLU A 141 -18.37 23.79 -4.48
CA GLU A 141 -17.45 24.58 -3.66
C GLU A 141 -15.99 24.15 -3.82
N SER A 142 -15.76 22.84 -3.88
CA SER A 142 -14.40 22.32 -4.04
C SER A 142 -14.42 20.92 -4.65
N ILE A 143 -13.38 20.61 -5.42
CA ILE A 143 -13.13 19.29 -5.98
C ILE A 143 -11.90 18.75 -5.27
N GLY A 144 -12.09 17.71 -4.46
CA GLY A 144 -11.02 17.03 -3.74
C GLY A 144 -10.56 15.77 -4.48
N ASN A 145 -9.57 15.07 -3.90
CA ASN A 145 -9.00 13.87 -4.52
C ASN A 145 -10.01 12.73 -4.71
N ARG A 146 -10.96 12.56 -3.78
CA ARG A 146 -11.94 11.45 -3.83
C ARG A 146 -13.40 11.87 -3.84
N SER A 147 -13.68 13.12 -3.50
CA SER A 147 -15.04 13.65 -3.39
C SER A 147 -15.10 15.12 -3.75
N THR A 148 -16.20 15.52 -4.35
CA THR A 148 -16.55 16.91 -4.66
C THR A 148 -17.51 17.41 -3.59
N ARG A 149 -17.27 18.62 -3.07
CA ARG A 149 -18.18 19.28 -2.12
C ARG A 149 -19.12 20.18 -2.88
N ILE A 150 -20.41 19.98 -2.67
CA ILE A 150 -21.49 20.76 -3.24
C ILE A 150 -22.27 21.42 -2.12
N ARG A 151 -22.48 22.72 -2.17
CA ARG A 151 -23.35 23.45 -1.26
C ARG A 151 -24.75 23.56 -1.86
N ARG A 152 -25.70 22.90 -1.23
CA ARG A 152 -27.11 22.95 -1.62
C ARG A 152 -27.71 24.31 -1.39
N VAL A 153 -28.86 24.55 -2.03
CA VAL A 153 -29.63 25.82 -1.92
C VAL A 153 -30.13 26.08 -0.50
N ASP A 154 -30.30 25.03 0.32
CA ASP A 154 -30.67 25.11 1.73
C ASP A 154 -29.46 25.32 2.68
N GLY A 155 -28.24 25.47 2.13
CA GLY A 155 -27.00 25.69 2.86
C GLY A 155 -26.31 24.40 3.34
N VAL A 156 -26.88 23.23 3.11
CA VAL A 156 -26.28 21.95 3.48
C VAL A 156 -25.12 21.61 2.54
N HIS A 157 -24.00 21.13 3.11
CA HIS A 157 -22.86 20.65 2.34
C HIS A 157 -22.99 19.15 2.07
N LEU A 158 -22.98 18.78 0.80
CA LEU A 158 -22.92 17.40 0.33
C LEU A 158 -21.50 17.03 -0.08
N LEU A 159 -21.06 15.86 0.31
CA LEU A 159 -19.82 15.23 -0.17
C LEU A 159 -20.20 14.13 -1.15
N VAL A 160 -20.05 14.43 -2.43
CA VAL A 160 -20.38 13.51 -3.53
C VAL A 160 -19.10 12.80 -3.97
N PRO A 161 -19.05 11.45 -3.99
CA PRO A 161 -17.93 10.72 -4.56
C PRO A 161 -17.63 11.16 -6.01
N ASN A 162 -16.36 11.36 -6.35
CA ASN A 162 -15.97 11.85 -7.67
C ASN A 162 -16.43 10.93 -8.82
N SER A 163 -16.46 9.61 -8.57
CA SER A 163 -16.97 8.65 -9.56
C SER A 163 -18.41 8.92 -9.94
N GLN A 164 -19.25 9.33 -9.01
CA GLN A 164 -20.65 9.67 -9.29
C GLN A 164 -20.78 10.93 -10.16
N MET A 165 -19.84 11.88 -10.04
CA MET A 165 -19.82 13.09 -10.87
C MET A 165 -19.47 12.81 -12.34
N LEU A 166 -18.84 11.68 -12.64
CA LEU A 166 -18.48 11.27 -14.01
C LEU A 166 -19.39 10.18 -14.59
N GLU A 167 -19.90 9.29 -13.74
CA GLU A 167 -20.69 8.14 -14.18
C GLU A 167 -22.19 8.44 -14.27
N ARG A 168 -22.66 9.43 -13.53
CA ARG A 168 -24.08 9.85 -13.55
C ARG A 168 -24.31 11.06 -14.44
N THR A 169 -25.56 11.26 -14.79
CA THR A 169 -25.97 12.49 -15.49
C THR A 169 -25.91 13.66 -14.50
N VAL A 170 -25.06 14.60 -14.81
CA VAL A 170 -24.90 15.85 -14.07
C VAL A 170 -25.31 17.00 -14.98
#